data_8e90b86b7d486bbd48e8bc1b6bfeb01b
#
_entry.id   8e90b86b7d486bbd48e8bc1b6bfeb01b
#
_cell.length_a   1.000
_cell.length_b   1.000
_cell.length_c   1.000
_cell.angle_alpha   90.00
_cell.angle_beta   90.00
_cell.angle_gamma   90.00
#
_symmetry.space_group_name_H-M   'P 1'
#
loop_
_entity.id
_entity.type
_entity.pdbx_description
1 polymer ?
#
loop_
_entity_poly.entity_id
_entity_poly.type
_entity_poly.pdbx_seq_one_letter_code
_entity_poly.pdbx_strand_id
1 'polypeptide(L)' 'MEQQQSSFKEKERIELREPRRFKVTIYNDDFTTMEFVVKVLTTVFYKSSVEAETLMLQVHKSNSAVVGIYS' A
#
# COMPACT_ATOMS: atom_id res chain seq x y z
N MET A 1 -41.18 -4.14 -12.27
CA MET A 1 -40.64 -4.60 -11.01
C MET A 1 -39.47 -5.53 -11.20
N GLU A 2 -39.60 -6.52 -12.05
CA GLU A 2 -38.48 -7.44 -12.29
C GLU A 2 -37.26 -6.76 -12.90
N GLN A 3 -37.50 -5.81 -13.81
CA GLN A 3 -36.39 -5.05 -14.39
C GLN A 3 -35.64 -4.21 -13.36
N GLN A 4 -36.38 -3.62 -12.43
CA GLN A 4 -35.78 -2.86 -11.36
C GLN A 4 -34.94 -3.75 -10.44
N GLN A 5 -35.44 -4.94 -10.15
CA GLN A 5 -34.70 -5.88 -9.32
C GLN A 5 -33.42 -6.36 -10.03
N SER A 6 -33.50 -6.59 -11.33
CA SER A 6 -32.29 -6.98 -12.09
C SER A 6 -31.28 -5.87 -12.10
N SER A 7 -31.72 -4.64 -12.36
CA SER A 7 -30.81 -3.48 -12.34
C SER A 7 -30.19 -3.28 -10.97
N PHE A 8 -30.99 -3.45 -9.94
CA PHE A 8 -30.51 -3.32 -8.57
C PHE A 8 -29.44 -4.37 -8.26
N LYS A 9 -29.69 -5.61 -8.66
CA LYS A 9 -28.73 -6.69 -8.43
C LYS A 9 -27.42 -6.46 -9.17
N GLU A 10 -27.50 -5.94 -10.37
CA GLU A 10 -26.28 -5.62 -11.13
C GLU A 10 -25.49 -4.52 -10.46
N LYS A 11 -26.15 -3.47 -10.01
CA LYS A 11 -25.50 -2.39 -9.26
C LYS A 11 -24.88 -2.92 -7.98
N GLU A 12 -25.61 -3.78 -7.29
CA GLU A 12 -25.13 -4.38 -6.06
C GLU A 12 -23.86 -5.18 -6.29
N ARG A 13 -23.84 -5.97 -7.36
CA ARG A 13 -22.65 -6.74 -7.72
C ARG A 13 -21.45 -5.85 -8.00
N ILE A 14 -21.67 -4.73 -8.70
CA ILE A 14 -20.60 -3.78 -9.00
C ILE A 14 -20.11 -3.10 -7.72
N GLU A 15 -21.03 -2.70 -6.86
CA GLU A 15 -20.70 -2.04 -5.62
C GLU A 15 -19.97 -2.95 -4.63
N LEU A 16 -20.32 -4.22 -4.61
CA LEU A 16 -19.69 -5.20 -3.74
C LEU A 16 -18.34 -5.69 -4.26
N ARG A 17 -18.01 -5.34 -5.50
CA ARG A 17 -16.73 -5.71 -6.07
C ARG A 17 -15.63 -4.90 -5.42
N GLU A 18 -14.85 -5.54 -4.57
CA GLU A 18 -13.75 -4.87 -3.92
C GLU A 18 -12.68 -4.47 -4.95
N PRO A 19 -12.15 -3.25 -4.86
CA PRO A 19 -11.01 -2.89 -5.69
C PRO A 19 -9.81 -3.76 -5.30
N ARG A 20 -8.97 -4.02 -6.29
CA ARG A 20 -7.74 -4.77 -6.04
C ARG A 20 -6.86 -4.02 -5.06
N ARG A 21 -6.30 -4.76 -4.14
CA ARG A 21 -5.34 -4.24 -3.18
C ARG A 21 -3.97 -4.80 -3.47
N PHE A 22 -2.98 -3.98 -3.25
CA PHE A 22 -1.59 -4.34 -3.48
C PHE A 22 -0.80 -4.17 -2.20
N LYS A 23 -0.08 -5.20 -1.82
CA LYS A 23 0.86 -5.11 -0.71
C LYS A 23 2.17 -4.57 -1.25
N VAL A 24 2.58 -3.41 -0.75
CA VAL A 24 3.84 -2.80 -1.16
C VAL A 24 4.91 -3.20 -0.17
N THR A 25 5.95 -3.84 -0.69
CA THR A 25 7.10 -4.27 0.11
C THR A 25 8.33 -3.59 -0.45
N ILE A 26 9.16 -3.03 0.42
CA ILE A 26 10.45 -2.49 0.01
C ILE A 26 11.55 -3.44 0.44
N TYR A 27 12.60 -3.51 -0.37
CA TYR A 27 13.72 -4.40 -0.17
C TYR A 27 15.00 -3.61 -0.03
N ASN A 28 15.92 -4.13 0.76
CA ASN A 28 17.23 -3.55 0.90
C ASN A 28 18.05 -3.77 -0.38
N ASP A 29 18.88 -2.79 -0.72
CA ASP A 29 19.85 -2.90 -1.80
C ASP A 29 21.14 -2.18 -1.40
N ASP A 30 22.20 -2.38 -2.20
CA ASP A 30 23.52 -1.84 -1.88
C ASP A 30 23.72 -0.40 -2.34
N PHE A 31 22.77 0.17 -3.06
CA PHE A 31 22.93 1.46 -3.70
C PHE A 31 22.04 2.55 -3.13
N THR A 32 20.92 2.18 -2.54
CA THR A 32 19.94 3.14 -2.01
C THR A 32 20.33 3.56 -0.60
N THR A 33 20.45 4.86 -0.36
CA THR A 33 20.77 5.37 0.97
C THR A 33 19.56 5.29 1.91
N MET A 34 19.83 5.23 3.21
CA MET A 34 18.78 5.26 4.22
C MET A 34 17.97 6.55 4.15
N GLU A 35 18.65 7.67 3.89
CA GLU A 35 17.99 8.98 3.73
C GLU A 35 17.00 8.97 2.58
N PHE A 36 17.36 8.35 1.46
CA PHE A 36 16.48 8.25 0.30
C PHE A 36 15.25 7.39 0.63
N VAL A 37 15.42 6.29 1.33
CA VAL A 37 14.31 5.43 1.73
C VAL A 37 13.33 6.19 2.62
N VAL A 38 13.82 6.92 3.61
CA VAL A 38 12.97 7.74 4.47
C VAL A 38 12.24 8.80 3.66
N LYS A 39 12.93 9.44 2.73
CA LYS A 39 12.33 10.45 1.87
C LYS A 39 11.19 9.89 1.02
N VAL A 40 11.39 8.73 0.41
CA VAL A 40 10.36 8.06 -0.38
C VAL A 40 9.16 7.70 0.50
N LEU A 41 9.41 7.14 1.67
CA LEU A 41 8.34 6.74 2.58
C LEU A 41 7.51 7.93 3.05
N THR A 42 8.14 9.07 3.29
CA THR A 42 7.41 10.27 3.75
C THR A 42 6.73 11.01 2.62
N THR A 43 7.34 11.05 1.42
CA THR A 43 6.82 11.86 0.31
C THR A 43 5.87 11.11 -0.61
N VAL A 44 6.15 9.83 -0.89
CA VAL A 44 5.35 9.02 -1.80
C VAL A 44 4.27 8.27 -1.05
N PHE A 45 4.60 7.68 0.09
CA PHE A 45 3.68 6.86 0.87
C PHE A 45 3.07 7.59 2.05
N TYR A 46 3.41 8.85 2.23
CA TYR A 46 2.85 9.73 3.27
C TYR A 46 2.98 9.17 4.68
N LYS A 47 4.04 8.42 4.95
CA LYS A 47 4.32 7.95 6.29
C LYS A 47 4.83 9.09 7.16
N SER A 48 4.56 9.01 8.46
CA SER A 48 5.18 9.94 9.40
C SER A 48 6.69 9.69 9.46
N SER A 49 7.44 10.66 9.96
CA SER A 49 8.89 10.48 10.09
C SER A 49 9.24 9.31 11.00
N VAL A 50 8.47 9.09 12.05
CA VAL A 50 8.70 7.97 12.98
C VAL A 50 8.45 6.63 12.28
N GLU A 51 7.34 6.51 11.55
CA GLU A 51 7.03 5.29 10.81
C GLU A 51 8.07 5.04 9.71
N ALA A 52 8.46 6.07 8.99
CA ALA A 52 9.45 5.96 7.93
C ALA A 52 10.79 5.48 8.47
N GLU A 53 11.24 6.01 9.60
CA GLU A 53 12.48 5.56 10.24
C GLU A 53 12.37 4.12 10.70
N THR A 54 11.24 3.74 11.28
CA THR A 54 11.02 2.38 11.74
C THR A 54 11.07 1.39 10.57
N LEU A 55 10.41 1.71 9.46
CA LEU A 55 10.43 0.88 8.26
C LEU A 55 11.84 0.81 7.67
N MET A 56 12.54 1.92 7.61
CA MET A 56 13.91 1.98 7.11
C MET A 56 14.83 1.05 7.93
N LEU A 57 14.74 1.10 9.24
CA LEU A 57 15.53 0.24 10.11
C LEU A 57 15.16 -1.23 9.92
N GLN A 58 13.88 -1.51 9.73
CA GLN A 58 13.43 -2.88 9.46
C GLN A 58 14.00 -3.41 8.15
N VAL A 59 13.99 -2.62 7.10
CA VAL A 59 14.59 -2.98 5.81
C VAL A 59 16.08 -3.26 5.99
N HIS A 60 16.77 -2.43 6.75
CA HIS A 60 18.19 -2.60 6.99
C HIS A 60 18.50 -3.88 7.74
N LYS A 61 17.70 -4.21 8.75
CA LYS A 61 17.94 -5.38 9.59
C LYS A 61 17.44 -6.68 8.97
N SER A 62 16.28 -6.65 8.32
CA SER A 62 15.59 -7.86 7.84
C SER A 62 15.55 -7.97 6.33
N ASN A 63 16.21 -7.06 5.62
CA ASN A 63 16.27 -6.98 4.15
C ASN A 63 14.96 -6.59 3.47
N SER A 64 13.86 -6.53 4.18
CA SER A 64 12.59 -6.09 3.61
C SER A 64 11.65 -5.57 4.69
N ALA A 65 10.69 -4.77 4.26
CA ALA A 65 9.61 -4.32 5.13
C ALA A 65 8.35 -4.08 4.29
N VAL A 66 7.20 -4.38 4.87
CA VAL A 66 5.91 -4.08 4.25
C VAL A 66 5.57 -2.63 4.56
N VAL A 67 5.39 -1.81 3.52
CA VAL A 67 5.01 -0.41 3.66
C VAL A 67 3.53 -0.30 3.99
N GLY A 68 2.71 -1.07 3.31
CA GLY A 68 1.27 -1.07 3.52
C GLY A 68 0.53 -1.76 2.39
N ILE A 69 -0.79 -1.69 2.47
CA ILE A 69 -1.68 -2.25 1.46
C ILE A 69 -2.43 -1.09 0.81
N TYR A 70 -2.35 -1.01 -0.50
CA TYR A 70 -2.88 0.11 -1.28
C TYR A 70 -3.77 -0.40 -2.41
N SER A 71 -4.71 0.46 -2.81
CA SER A 71 -5.59 0.17 -3.95
C SER A 71 -4.93 0.36 -5.29
#